data_9bcfbc7244edd6f6599ec424e082f841
#
_entry.id   9bcfbc7244edd6f6599ec424e082f841
#
_cell.length_a   1.000
_cell.length_b   1.000
_cell.length_c   1.000
_cell.angle_alpha   90.00
_cell.angle_beta   90.00
_cell.angle_gamma   90.00
#
_symmetry.space_group_name_H-M   'P 1'
#
loop_
_entity.id
_entity.type
_entity.pdbx_description
1 polymer ?
#
loop_
_entity_poly.entity_id
_entity_poly.type
_entity_poly.pdbx_seq_one_letter_code
_entity_poly.pdbx_strand_id
1 'polypeptide(L)'
;MYNLAGKTIPSTLEELLQHFKTALLVIDLQNDFCSEGGISRKSGHELIQGATVINQTKALIDKAREEGLLIIYTLNTNLQTHLSDSSAWMRHRIRGRNGRADIEYTIEGTWGH
;
A
#
# COMPACT_ATOMS: atom_id res chain seq x y z
N MET A 1 -25.52 -17.90 -4.05
CA MET A 1 -24.71 -18.89 -3.29
C MET A 1 -24.86 -20.27 -3.90
N TYR A 2 -23.78 -20.96 -4.26
CA TYR A 2 -23.78 -22.31 -4.83
C TYR A 2 -23.26 -23.31 -3.82
N ASN A 3 -23.73 -24.56 -3.93
CA ASN A 3 -23.20 -25.68 -3.15
C ASN A 3 -22.47 -26.64 -4.10
N LEU A 4 -21.18 -26.84 -3.85
CA LEU A 4 -20.33 -27.77 -4.62
C LEU A 4 -19.43 -28.55 -3.69
N ALA A 5 -19.45 -29.87 -3.80
CA ALA A 5 -18.62 -30.77 -3.00
C ALA A 5 -18.72 -30.50 -1.48
N GLY A 6 -19.92 -30.19 -0.98
CA GLY A 6 -20.17 -29.89 0.44
C GLY A 6 -19.71 -28.50 0.91
N LYS A 7 -19.28 -27.63 0.00
CA LYS A 7 -18.87 -26.25 0.28
C LYS A 7 -19.89 -25.27 -0.25
N THR A 8 -20.21 -24.26 0.55
CA THR A 8 -20.99 -23.11 0.14
C THR A 8 -20.08 -22.09 -0.54
N ILE A 9 -20.38 -21.79 -1.80
CA ILE A 9 -19.58 -20.88 -2.63
C ILE A 9 -20.38 -19.59 -2.85
N PRO A 10 -19.89 -18.42 -2.38
CA PRO A 10 -20.50 -17.15 -2.70
C PRO A 10 -20.53 -16.90 -4.21
N SER A 11 -21.60 -16.34 -4.71
CA SER A 11 -21.85 -16.09 -6.15
C SER A 11 -22.03 -14.62 -6.48
N THR A 12 -22.22 -13.79 -5.46
CA THR A 12 -22.31 -12.33 -5.61
C THR A 12 -21.28 -11.62 -4.76
N LEU A 13 -21.05 -10.35 -5.03
CA LEU A 13 -20.13 -9.52 -4.25
C LEU A 13 -20.63 -9.36 -2.81
N GLU A 14 -21.91 -9.18 -2.61
CA GLU A 14 -22.54 -9.07 -1.28
C GLU A 14 -22.35 -10.35 -0.45
N GLU A 15 -22.44 -11.51 -1.09
CA GLU A 15 -22.18 -12.78 -0.43
C GLU A 15 -20.71 -12.98 -0.06
N LEU A 16 -19.78 -12.38 -0.83
CA LEU A 16 -18.35 -12.37 -0.55
C LEU A 16 -17.98 -11.41 0.58
N LEU A 17 -18.59 -10.20 0.57
CA LEU A 17 -18.30 -9.12 1.51
C LEU A 17 -19.16 -9.21 2.78
N GLN A 18 -19.01 -10.28 3.54
CA GLN A 18 -19.69 -10.41 4.84
C GLN A 18 -18.91 -9.64 5.91
N HIS A 19 -19.54 -8.68 6.60
CA HIS A 19 -18.91 -7.78 7.58
C HIS A 19 -17.97 -8.48 8.57
N PHE A 20 -18.41 -9.57 9.18
CA PHE A 20 -17.64 -10.31 10.18
C PHE A 20 -16.53 -11.21 9.62
N LYS A 21 -16.39 -11.26 8.29
CA LYS A 21 -15.39 -12.07 7.57
C LYS A 21 -14.56 -11.27 6.58
N THR A 22 -14.77 -9.96 6.54
CA THR A 22 -14.13 -9.08 5.57
C THR A 22 -13.33 -8.00 6.29
N ALA A 23 -12.16 -7.72 5.80
CA ALA A 23 -11.34 -6.59 6.21
C ALA A 23 -10.92 -5.77 4.98
N LEU A 24 -10.85 -4.46 5.13
CA LEU A 24 -10.23 -3.57 4.15
C LEU A 24 -8.74 -3.44 4.47
N LEU A 25 -7.89 -3.88 3.55
CA LEU A 25 -6.45 -3.64 3.62
C LEU A 25 -6.09 -2.40 2.79
N VAL A 26 -5.46 -1.42 3.43
CA VAL A 26 -4.88 -0.23 2.80
C VAL A 26 -3.36 -0.40 2.85
N ILE A 27 -2.78 -0.73 1.71
CA ILE A 27 -1.38 -1.15 1.61
C ILE A 27 -0.53 0.00 1.09
N ASP A 28 0.46 0.40 1.90
CA ASP A 28 1.54 1.31 1.54
C ASP A 28 1.08 2.65 0.92
N LEU A 29 -0.08 3.17 1.36
CA LEU A 29 -0.59 4.47 0.93
C LEU A 29 0.17 5.58 1.69
N GLN A 30 1.42 5.81 1.27
CA GLN A 30 2.38 6.70 1.91
C GLN A 30 2.77 7.86 0.99
N ASN A 31 3.20 8.97 1.58
CA ASN A 31 3.56 10.17 0.83
C ASN A 31 4.65 9.95 -0.21
N ASP A 32 5.65 9.14 0.11
CA ASP A 32 6.74 8.82 -0.83
C ASP A 32 6.25 8.10 -2.10
N PHE A 33 5.16 7.36 -2.02
CA PHE A 33 4.61 6.64 -3.17
C PHE A 33 3.49 7.40 -3.89
N CYS A 34 2.70 8.19 -3.15
CA CYS A 34 1.43 8.70 -3.65
C CYS A 34 1.40 10.22 -3.85
N SER A 35 2.33 10.97 -3.26
CA SER A 35 2.29 12.43 -3.27
C SER A 35 3.27 13.05 -4.26
N GLU A 36 2.93 14.22 -4.81
CA GLU A 36 3.79 14.98 -5.74
C GLU A 36 5.17 15.32 -5.14
N GLY A 37 5.25 15.53 -3.83
CA GLY A 37 6.52 15.74 -3.12
C GLY A 37 7.26 14.46 -2.76
N GLY A 38 6.70 13.29 -3.02
CA GLY A 38 7.28 12.00 -2.67
C GLY A 38 8.44 11.58 -3.56
N ILE A 39 9.16 10.55 -3.09
CA ILE A 39 10.37 10.07 -3.77
C ILE A 39 10.06 9.42 -5.12
N SER A 40 8.89 8.78 -5.26
CA SER A 40 8.49 8.18 -6.53
C SER A 40 8.43 9.24 -7.62
N ARG A 41 7.79 10.40 -7.35
CA ARG A 41 7.72 11.51 -8.30
C ARG A 41 9.10 12.12 -8.58
N LYS A 42 9.88 12.37 -7.54
CA LYS A 42 11.26 12.89 -7.66
C LYS A 42 12.19 11.97 -8.43
N SER A 43 11.93 10.66 -8.43
CA SER A 43 12.67 9.66 -9.19
C SER A 43 12.22 9.54 -10.65
N GLY A 44 11.28 10.37 -11.10
CA GLY A 44 10.79 10.38 -12.48
C GLY A 44 9.66 9.39 -12.76
N HIS A 45 9.11 8.73 -11.74
CA HIS A 45 7.91 7.91 -11.92
C HIS A 45 6.68 8.80 -12.05
N GLU A 46 5.88 8.55 -13.06
CA GLU A 46 4.60 9.21 -13.18
C GLU A 46 3.63 8.67 -12.11
N LEU A 47 3.02 9.60 -11.36
CA LEU A 47 1.93 9.26 -10.46
C LEU A 47 0.63 9.15 -11.28
N ILE A 48 0.55 8.10 -12.10
CA ILE A 48 -0.65 7.85 -12.90
C ILE A 48 -1.84 7.74 -11.94
N GLN A 49 -2.73 8.72 -11.99
CA GLN A 49 -3.93 8.80 -11.16
C GLN A 49 -3.69 8.92 -9.63
N GLY A 50 -2.53 9.39 -9.18
CA GLY A 50 -2.22 9.46 -7.74
C GLY A 50 -3.31 10.15 -6.91
N ALA A 51 -3.76 11.34 -7.29
CA ALA A 51 -4.85 12.05 -6.59
C ALA A 51 -6.17 11.27 -6.64
N THR A 52 -6.48 10.63 -7.76
CA THR A 52 -7.70 9.82 -7.91
C THR A 52 -7.66 8.61 -6.98
N VAL A 53 -6.53 7.91 -6.91
CA VAL A 53 -6.36 6.75 -6.02
C VAL A 53 -6.52 7.16 -4.56
N ILE A 54 -5.90 8.26 -4.13
CA ILE A 54 -6.02 8.78 -2.76
C ILE A 54 -7.48 9.08 -2.43
N ASN A 55 -8.19 9.80 -3.31
CA ASN A 55 -9.58 10.18 -3.07
C ASN A 55 -10.53 8.98 -3.05
N GLN A 56 -10.34 8.03 -3.96
CA GLN A 56 -11.13 6.79 -3.99
C GLN A 56 -10.86 5.92 -2.78
N THR A 57 -9.60 5.80 -2.36
CA THR A 57 -9.25 5.04 -1.15
C THR A 57 -9.83 5.70 0.09
N LYS A 58 -9.80 7.04 0.18
CA LYS A 58 -10.46 7.76 1.28
C LYS A 58 -11.95 7.46 1.33
N ALA A 59 -12.66 7.56 0.21
CA ALA A 59 -14.09 7.27 0.14
C ALA A 59 -14.40 5.82 0.56
N LEU A 60 -13.55 4.87 0.13
CA LEU A 60 -13.69 3.47 0.51
C LEU A 60 -13.46 3.24 2.02
N ILE A 61 -12.46 3.91 2.60
CA ILE A 61 -12.19 3.86 4.04
C ILE A 61 -13.37 4.42 4.82
N ASP A 62 -13.89 5.58 4.41
CA ASP A 62 -15.02 6.21 5.08
C ASP A 62 -16.25 5.28 5.05
N LYS A 63 -16.53 4.67 3.89
CA LYS A 63 -17.62 3.70 3.76
C LYS A 63 -17.41 2.43 4.59
N ALA A 64 -16.19 1.92 4.62
CA ALA A 64 -15.85 0.75 5.44
C ALA A 64 -16.04 1.02 6.93
N ARG A 65 -15.74 2.25 7.39
CA ARG A 65 -16.00 2.67 8.78
C ARG A 65 -17.49 2.75 9.09
N GLU A 66 -18.28 3.33 8.19
CA GLU A 66 -19.74 3.40 8.33
C GLU A 66 -20.35 2.00 8.48
N GLU A 67 -19.85 1.05 7.72
CA GLU A 67 -20.33 -0.35 7.72
C GLU A 67 -19.69 -1.20 8.84
N GLY A 68 -18.81 -0.65 9.67
CA GLY A 68 -18.17 -1.36 10.78
C GLY A 68 -17.15 -2.43 10.35
N LEU A 69 -16.57 -2.33 9.16
CA LEU A 69 -15.54 -3.24 8.68
C LEU A 69 -14.21 -3.04 9.42
N LEU A 70 -13.48 -4.11 9.63
CA LEU A 70 -12.10 -4.02 10.09
C LEU A 70 -11.25 -3.36 9.00
N ILE A 71 -10.48 -2.33 9.37
CA ILE A 71 -9.55 -1.66 8.48
C ILE A 71 -8.14 -1.89 8.97
N ILE A 72 -7.27 -2.38 8.08
CA ILE A 72 -5.87 -2.66 8.36
C ILE A 72 -5.03 -1.79 7.44
N TYR A 73 -4.10 -1.03 8.03
CA TYR A 73 -3.11 -0.26 7.28
C TYR A 73 -1.77 -0.98 7.34
N THR A 74 -1.07 -1.03 6.22
CA THR A 74 0.33 -1.43 6.17
C THR A 74 1.20 -0.27 5.73
N LEU A 75 2.40 -0.22 6.25
CA LEU A 75 3.41 0.76 5.90
C LEU A 75 4.69 0.05 5.51
N ASN A 76 5.30 0.48 4.42
CA ASN A 76 6.69 0.18 4.15
C ASN A 76 7.55 1.09 5.03
N THR A 77 8.45 0.52 5.80
CA THR A 77 9.30 1.27 6.74
C THR A 77 10.76 0.91 6.53
N ASN A 78 11.59 1.91 6.27
CA ASN A 78 13.03 1.78 6.22
C ASN A 78 13.66 2.56 7.37
N LEU A 79 14.67 1.98 8.01
CA LEU A 79 15.39 2.63 9.09
C LEU A 79 16.49 3.54 8.52
N GLN A 80 16.70 4.72 9.11
CA GLN A 80 17.80 5.61 8.75
C GLN A 80 19.19 4.92 8.89
N THR A 81 19.29 3.96 9.80
CA THR A 81 20.51 3.18 10.03
C THR A 81 20.78 2.10 8.99
N HIS A 82 19.83 1.87 8.06
CA HIS A 82 19.88 0.77 7.09
C HIS A 82 19.89 -0.65 7.70
N LEU A 83 19.64 -0.79 8.98
CA LEU A 83 19.58 -2.10 9.64
C LEU A 83 18.40 -2.97 9.13
N SER A 84 17.39 -2.35 8.55
CA SER A 84 16.27 -3.04 7.87
C SER A 84 16.64 -3.56 6.49
N ASP A 85 17.75 -3.12 5.92
CA ASP A 85 18.11 -3.39 4.53
C ASP A 85 19.04 -4.61 4.42
N SER A 86 18.63 -5.61 3.66
CA SER A 86 19.51 -6.72 3.33
C SER A 86 20.61 -6.29 2.33
N SER A 87 21.77 -6.95 2.37
CA SER A 87 22.85 -6.71 1.40
C SER A 87 22.38 -6.95 -0.05
N ALA A 88 21.47 -7.89 -0.26
CA ALA A 88 20.89 -8.16 -1.57
C ALA A 88 20.02 -6.99 -2.05
N TRP A 89 19.21 -6.43 -1.17
CA TRP A 89 18.38 -5.26 -1.44
C TRP A 89 19.24 -4.02 -1.74
N MET A 90 20.24 -3.74 -0.92
CA MET A 90 21.17 -2.63 -1.14
C MET A 90 21.89 -2.75 -2.49
N ARG A 91 22.35 -3.95 -2.85
CA ARG A 91 22.98 -4.20 -4.16
C ARG A 91 22.00 -3.98 -5.33
N HIS A 92 20.74 -4.39 -5.18
CA HIS A 92 19.70 -4.15 -6.17
C HIS A 92 19.46 -2.64 -6.36
N ARG A 93 19.38 -1.89 -5.29
CA ARG A 93 19.22 -0.42 -5.32
C ARG A 93 20.35 0.27 -6.07
N ILE A 94 21.61 -0.10 -5.78
CA ILE A 94 22.79 0.46 -6.44
C ILE A 94 22.77 0.16 -7.94
N ARG A 95 22.49 -1.08 -8.34
CA ARG A 95 22.47 -1.50 -9.75
C ARG A 95 21.31 -0.90 -10.54
N GLY A 96 20.11 -0.91 -9.99
CA GLY A 96 18.90 -0.47 -10.67
C GLY A 96 18.81 1.04 -10.88
N ARG A 97 19.70 1.82 -10.28
CA ARG A 97 19.65 3.29 -10.27
C ARG A 97 20.94 3.95 -10.75
N ASN A 98 21.67 3.33 -11.66
CA ASN A 98 22.93 3.86 -12.21
C ASN A 98 23.93 4.30 -11.12
N GLY A 99 24.05 3.53 -10.04
CA GLY A 99 24.94 3.82 -8.93
C GLY A 99 24.40 4.82 -7.90
N ARG A 100 23.15 5.30 -8.03
CA ARG A 100 22.55 6.20 -7.06
C ARG A 100 22.00 5.41 -5.87
N ALA A 101 22.84 5.26 -4.85
CA ALA A 101 22.45 4.66 -3.56
C ALA A 101 21.71 5.64 -2.64
N ASP A 102 21.63 6.92 -3.03
CA ASP A 102 21.18 8.05 -2.22
C ASP A 102 19.65 8.25 -2.20
N ILE A 103 18.89 7.44 -2.94
CA ILE A 103 17.45 7.57 -2.94
C ILE A 103 16.87 6.69 -1.83
N GLU A 104 16.59 7.32 -0.73
CA GLU A 104 15.91 6.74 0.41
C GLU A 104 14.41 7.04 0.31
N TYR A 105 13.57 6.08 0.68
CA TYR A 105 12.12 6.24 0.70
C TYR A 105 11.54 5.60 1.95
N THR A 106 10.41 6.11 2.38
CA THR A 106 9.66 5.64 3.55
C THR A 106 10.53 5.48 4.80
N ILE A 107 11.45 6.44 5.00
CA ILE A 107 12.31 6.45 6.20
C ILE A 107 11.46 6.78 7.41
N GLU A 108 11.55 5.95 8.45
CA GLU A 108 10.81 6.11 9.69
C GLU A 108 10.91 7.52 10.24
N GLY A 109 9.77 8.12 10.58
CA GLY A 109 9.68 9.45 11.14
C GLY A 109 9.80 10.61 10.14
N THR A 110 9.98 10.33 8.84
CA THR A 110 9.95 11.38 7.81
C THR A 110 8.54 11.63 7.27
N TRP A 111 8.37 12.74 6.55
CA TRP A 111 7.09 13.04 5.88
C TRP A 111 6.71 11.99 4.82
N GLY A 112 7.69 11.32 4.22
CA GLY A 112 7.48 10.30 3.19
C GLY A 112 6.93 8.97 3.70
N HIS A 113 7.16 8.72 4.99
CA HIS A 113 6.81 7.47 5.68
C HIS A 113 5.32 7.24 5.88
#